data_67ec87e2522b2a290115179efbbd87a8
#
_entry.id   67ec87e2522b2a290115179efbbd87a8
#
_cell.length_a   1.000
_cell.length_b   1.000
_cell.length_c   1.000
_cell.angle_alpha   90.00
_cell.angle_beta   90.00
_cell.angle_gamma   90.00
#
_symmetry.space_group_name_H-M   'P 1'
#
loop_
_entity.id
_entity.type
_entity.pdbx_description
1 polymer ?
#
loop_
_entity_poly.entity_id
_entity_poly.type
_entity_poly.pdbx_seq_one_letter_code
_entity_poly.pdbx_strand_id
1 'polypeptide(L)'
;MTAVAVAAVTGGLLWLFLAWSGRPDAPVRIDAVKTAFGVGAGAGGVFALWLATRRQRTLELQLAETTRVAGVTERDLEERRVTELYTKAVEQLGSDKAPVRFGGLYALERLGQDNPKQRQTIVNVLCAYLRMPFKAPDVGLKGTAARDLADDPEEGELLVRLAVQELLKTHLSHDTAGYWPGMSIDLQRATLVDFRLSGCTLAGADFSRARFVGQLHIRGSHFTRRVGFYGTEFRDIVNFDRSVFEEGAFFSRAHFTSNVRFTRIRSSGRFEFSRTVFEEGADFEGGEHAELDLTDAQFPQDGTK
;
A
#
# COMPACT_ATOMS: atom_id res chain seq x y z
N MET A 1 -58.25 -0.12 -12.13
CA MET A 1 -59.37 -0.26 -11.17
C MET A 1 -59.72 1.07 -10.48
N THR A 2 -58.81 1.93 -10.14
CA THR A 2 -59.07 3.21 -9.41
C THR A 2 -59.81 4.27 -10.22
N ALA A 3 -59.55 4.42 -11.53
CA ALA A 3 -60.27 5.38 -12.39
C ALA A 3 -61.76 5.01 -12.57
N VAL A 4 -62.04 3.73 -12.63
CA VAL A 4 -63.43 3.21 -12.70
C VAL A 4 -64.15 3.45 -11.36
N ALA A 5 -63.48 3.32 -10.25
CA ALA A 5 -64.05 3.61 -8.93
C ALA A 5 -64.39 5.10 -8.75
N VAL A 6 -63.46 6.01 -9.20
CA VAL A 6 -63.71 7.46 -9.14
C VAL A 6 -64.89 7.86 -10.06
N ALA A 7 -64.93 7.31 -11.27
CA ALA A 7 -66.09 7.54 -12.19
C ALA A 7 -67.39 7.01 -11.63
N ALA A 8 -67.36 5.86 -10.96
CA ALA A 8 -68.53 5.28 -10.33
C ALA A 8 -69.03 6.12 -9.12
N VAL A 9 -68.08 6.62 -8.28
CA VAL A 9 -68.45 7.48 -7.14
C VAL A 9 -68.95 8.83 -7.58
N THR A 10 -68.34 9.48 -8.58
CA THR A 10 -68.77 10.78 -9.13
C THR A 10 -70.09 10.63 -9.85
N GLY A 11 -70.29 9.56 -10.63
CA GLY A 11 -71.60 9.23 -11.28
C GLY A 11 -72.70 8.90 -10.26
N GLY A 12 -72.36 8.14 -9.22
CA GLY A 12 -73.34 7.82 -8.14
C GLY A 12 -73.73 9.05 -7.33
N LEU A 13 -72.79 9.96 -7.00
CA LEU A 13 -73.12 11.21 -6.31
C LEU A 13 -73.99 12.14 -7.19
N LEU A 14 -73.72 12.21 -8.48
CA LEU A 14 -74.50 12.96 -9.43
C LEU A 14 -75.94 12.42 -9.55
N TRP A 15 -76.03 11.09 -9.62
CA TRP A 15 -77.34 10.41 -9.66
C TRP A 15 -78.14 10.62 -8.38
N LEU A 16 -77.52 10.52 -7.21
CA LEU A 16 -78.14 10.73 -5.91
C LEU A 16 -78.63 12.18 -5.75
N PHE A 17 -77.83 13.16 -6.17
CA PHE A 17 -78.14 14.59 -6.15
C PHE A 17 -79.37 14.89 -7.07
N LEU A 18 -79.34 14.32 -8.28
CA LEU A 18 -80.44 14.49 -9.24
C LEU A 18 -81.77 13.78 -8.77
N ALA A 19 -81.68 12.66 -8.06
CA ALA A 19 -82.83 11.92 -7.49
C ALA A 19 -83.39 12.64 -6.27
N TRP A 20 -82.57 13.29 -5.46
CA TRP A 20 -82.99 13.95 -4.21
C TRP A 20 -83.52 15.38 -4.44
N SER A 21 -83.09 16.09 -5.49
CA SER A 21 -83.50 17.48 -5.77
C SER A 21 -84.86 17.69 -6.42
N GLY A 22 -85.67 16.64 -6.56
CA GLY A 22 -87.02 16.73 -7.20
C GLY A 22 -86.90 17.06 -8.71
N ARG A 23 -87.90 17.81 -9.30
CA ARG A 23 -87.80 18.29 -10.69
C ARG A 23 -87.20 19.72 -10.71
N PRO A 24 -85.90 19.88 -10.74
CA PRO A 24 -85.23 21.21 -10.82
C PRO A 24 -85.39 21.78 -12.24
N ASP A 25 -85.55 23.11 -12.33
CA ASP A 25 -85.55 23.84 -13.59
C ASP A 25 -84.27 23.68 -14.40
N ALA A 26 -84.39 23.80 -15.75
CA ALA A 26 -83.28 23.54 -16.68
C ALA A 26 -81.94 24.26 -16.35
N PRO A 27 -81.87 25.54 -15.86
CA PRO A 27 -80.66 26.23 -15.50
C PRO A 27 -79.97 25.60 -14.32
N VAL A 28 -80.67 25.10 -13.30
CA VAL A 28 -80.10 24.46 -12.10
C VAL A 28 -79.41 23.12 -12.47
N ARG A 29 -79.90 22.40 -13.44
CA ARG A 29 -79.27 21.16 -13.94
C ARG A 29 -77.99 21.40 -14.64
N ILE A 30 -77.88 22.47 -15.45
CA ILE A 30 -76.60 22.84 -16.15
C ILE A 30 -75.53 23.23 -15.17
N ASP A 31 -75.81 23.99 -14.13
CA ASP A 31 -74.85 24.39 -13.13
C ASP A 31 -74.40 23.23 -12.22
N ALA A 32 -75.32 22.33 -11.87
CA ALA A 32 -74.98 21.11 -11.15
C ALA A 32 -74.05 20.20 -11.94
N VAL A 33 -74.27 20.08 -13.25
CA VAL A 33 -73.42 19.29 -14.15
C VAL A 33 -72.03 19.93 -14.27
N LYS A 34 -71.93 21.27 -14.46
CA LYS A 34 -70.69 22.00 -14.50
C LYS A 34 -69.88 21.84 -13.21
N THR A 35 -70.54 21.96 -12.05
CA THR A 35 -69.91 21.81 -10.75
C THR A 35 -69.38 20.37 -10.53
N ALA A 36 -70.18 19.37 -10.90
CA ALA A 36 -69.76 17.97 -10.81
C ALA A 36 -68.53 17.64 -11.72
N PHE A 37 -68.51 18.19 -12.95
CA PHE A 37 -67.37 18.06 -13.85
C PHE A 37 -66.16 18.79 -13.29
N GLY A 38 -66.28 19.99 -12.70
CA GLY A 38 -65.21 20.73 -12.05
C GLY A 38 -64.58 19.97 -10.89
N VAL A 39 -65.42 19.40 -10.01
CA VAL A 39 -64.95 18.58 -8.87
C VAL A 39 -64.26 17.29 -9.36
N GLY A 40 -64.87 16.61 -10.36
CA GLY A 40 -64.28 15.40 -10.94
C GLY A 40 -62.93 15.66 -11.63
N ALA A 41 -62.83 16.74 -12.37
CA ALA A 41 -61.57 17.14 -13.01
C ALA A 41 -60.49 17.53 -11.98
N GLY A 42 -60.87 18.25 -10.92
CA GLY A 42 -59.98 18.61 -9.83
C GLY A 42 -59.47 17.39 -9.04
N ALA A 43 -60.37 16.49 -8.68
CA ALA A 43 -60.01 15.23 -8.00
C ALA A 43 -59.11 14.31 -8.88
N GLY A 44 -59.43 14.25 -10.19
CA GLY A 44 -58.61 13.52 -11.16
C GLY A 44 -57.19 14.11 -11.30
N GLY A 45 -57.06 15.44 -11.31
CA GLY A 45 -55.79 16.14 -11.35
C GLY A 45 -54.93 15.87 -10.11
N VAL A 46 -55.52 15.98 -8.91
CA VAL A 46 -54.82 15.67 -7.64
C VAL A 46 -54.36 14.22 -7.59
N PHE A 47 -55.23 13.28 -8.03
CA PHE A 47 -54.91 11.86 -8.09
C PHE A 47 -53.75 11.58 -9.10
N ALA A 48 -53.79 12.21 -10.26
CA ALA A 48 -52.73 12.11 -11.26
C ALA A 48 -51.38 12.65 -10.72
N LEU A 49 -51.40 13.80 -10.05
CA LEU A 49 -50.22 14.35 -9.37
C LEU A 49 -49.71 13.41 -8.27
N TRP A 50 -50.59 12.84 -7.45
CA TRP A 50 -50.19 11.86 -6.43
C TRP A 50 -49.59 10.60 -7.03
N LEU A 51 -50.15 10.08 -8.11
CA LEU A 51 -49.55 8.95 -8.85
C LEU A 51 -48.19 9.31 -9.47
N ALA A 52 -48.08 10.49 -10.04
CA ALA A 52 -46.83 10.97 -10.62
C ALA A 52 -45.72 11.09 -9.56
N THR A 53 -45.99 11.71 -8.41
CA THR A 53 -45.05 11.83 -7.30
C THR A 53 -44.67 10.48 -6.70
N ARG A 54 -45.65 9.56 -6.58
CA ARG A 54 -45.39 8.21 -6.09
C ARG A 54 -44.50 7.42 -7.06
N ARG A 55 -44.74 7.55 -8.37
CA ARG A 55 -43.94 6.90 -9.41
C ARG A 55 -42.52 7.49 -9.45
N GLN A 56 -42.38 8.79 -9.28
CA GLN A 56 -41.10 9.45 -9.23
C GLN A 56 -40.27 8.96 -8.05
N ARG A 57 -40.82 8.88 -6.85
CA ARG A 57 -40.14 8.34 -5.66
C ARG A 57 -39.67 6.90 -5.85
N THR A 58 -40.50 6.06 -6.50
CA THR A 58 -40.13 4.67 -6.78
C THR A 58 -38.95 4.59 -7.75
N LEU A 59 -38.95 5.45 -8.78
CA LEU A 59 -37.82 5.55 -9.74
C LEU A 59 -36.54 6.07 -9.09
N GLU A 60 -36.66 7.06 -8.21
CA GLU A 60 -35.47 7.59 -7.46
C GLU A 60 -34.87 6.53 -6.55
N LEU A 61 -35.68 5.73 -5.85
CA LEU A 61 -35.22 4.62 -5.03
C LEU A 61 -34.56 3.51 -5.85
N GLN A 62 -35.14 3.17 -7.01
CA GLN A 62 -34.58 2.17 -7.93
C GLN A 62 -33.21 2.66 -8.51
N LEU A 63 -33.11 3.94 -8.91
CA LEU A 63 -31.89 4.52 -9.38
C LEU A 63 -30.80 4.53 -8.29
N ALA A 64 -31.16 4.90 -7.06
CA ALA A 64 -30.24 4.87 -5.92
C ALA A 64 -29.71 3.45 -5.64
N GLU A 65 -30.58 2.45 -5.68
CA GLU A 65 -30.19 1.04 -5.47
C GLU A 65 -29.32 0.51 -6.63
N THR A 66 -29.69 0.79 -7.89
CA THR A 66 -28.88 0.37 -9.04
C THR A 66 -27.49 1.02 -9.02
N THR A 67 -27.40 2.31 -8.66
CA THR A 67 -26.10 3.01 -8.53
C THR A 67 -25.26 2.41 -7.41
N ARG A 68 -25.88 2.07 -6.27
CA ARG A 68 -25.19 1.42 -5.15
C ARG A 68 -24.68 0.04 -5.55
N VAL A 69 -25.50 -0.79 -6.16
CA VAL A 69 -25.10 -2.14 -6.62
C VAL A 69 -24.00 -2.05 -7.67
N ALA A 70 -24.11 -1.12 -8.63
CA ALA A 70 -23.07 -0.90 -9.63
C ALA A 70 -21.72 -0.53 -8.98
N GLY A 71 -21.72 0.37 -7.99
CA GLY A 71 -20.50 0.77 -7.28
C GLY A 71 -19.87 -0.35 -6.45
N VAL A 72 -20.66 -1.26 -5.88
CA VAL A 72 -20.14 -2.46 -5.20
C VAL A 72 -19.52 -3.42 -6.21
N THR A 73 -20.22 -3.69 -7.32
CA THR A 73 -19.73 -4.59 -8.37
C THR A 73 -18.44 -4.09 -9.00
N GLU A 74 -18.31 -2.79 -9.23
CA GLU A 74 -17.10 -2.17 -9.79
C GLU A 74 -15.90 -2.33 -8.85
N ARG A 75 -16.10 -2.13 -7.54
CA ARG A 75 -15.05 -2.37 -6.52
C ARG A 75 -14.60 -3.83 -6.47
N ASP A 76 -15.57 -4.75 -6.47
CA ASP A 76 -15.27 -6.19 -6.45
C ASP A 76 -14.48 -6.63 -7.71
N LEU A 77 -14.81 -6.07 -8.87
CA LEU A 77 -14.07 -6.33 -10.11
C LEU A 77 -12.64 -5.78 -10.04
N GLU A 78 -12.45 -4.57 -9.51
CA GLU A 78 -11.11 -4.00 -9.34
C GLU A 78 -10.27 -4.78 -8.34
N GLU A 79 -10.83 -5.20 -7.19
CA GLU A 79 -10.13 -6.03 -6.21
C GLU A 79 -9.72 -7.38 -6.79
N ARG A 80 -10.56 -8.02 -7.59
CA ARG A 80 -10.23 -9.26 -8.31
C ARG A 80 -9.10 -9.04 -9.30
N ARG A 81 -9.17 -7.96 -10.07
CA ARG A 81 -8.13 -7.60 -11.04
C ARG A 81 -6.77 -7.37 -10.35
N VAL A 82 -6.74 -6.62 -9.25
CA VAL A 82 -5.53 -6.40 -8.45
C VAL A 82 -4.96 -7.73 -7.96
N THR A 83 -5.82 -8.63 -7.45
CA THR A 83 -5.41 -9.96 -6.99
C THR A 83 -4.83 -10.83 -8.12
N GLU A 84 -5.45 -10.82 -9.30
CA GLU A 84 -4.97 -11.57 -10.47
C GLU A 84 -3.61 -11.04 -10.95
N LEU A 85 -3.44 -9.73 -11.04
CA LEU A 85 -2.18 -9.09 -11.43
C LEU A 85 -1.07 -9.40 -10.43
N TYR A 86 -1.37 -9.32 -9.13
CA TYR A 86 -0.44 -9.68 -8.05
C TYR A 86 0.00 -11.14 -8.17
N THR A 87 -0.95 -12.07 -8.31
CA THR A 87 -0.63 -13.51 -8.43
C THR A 87 0.27 -13.79 -9.64
N LYS A 88 -0.05 -13.23 -10.80
CA LYS A 88 0.79 -13.36 -12.00
C LYS A 88 2.18 -12.78 -11.82
N ALA A 89 2.30 -11.62 -11.20
CA ALA A 89 3.59 -10.98 -10.96
C ALA A 89 4.47 -11.80 -10.00
N VAL A 90 3.88 -12.37 -8.94
CA VAL A 90 4.59 -13.27 -8.01
C VAL A 90 5.00 -14.57 -8.71
N GLU A 91 4.15 -15.17 -9.53
CA GLU A 91 4.49 -16.35 -10.35
C GLU A 91 5.67 -16.06 -11.29
N GLN A 92 5.66 -14.90 -11.96
CA GLN A 92 6.76 -14.48 -12.83
C GLN A 92 8.05 -14.24 -12.05
N LEU A 93 7.96 -13.63 -10.87
CA LEU A 93 9.13 -13.43 -9.99
C LEU A 93 9.73 -14.76 -9.52
N GLY A 94 8.94 -15.82 -9.39
CA GLY A 94 9.37 -17.18 -9.07
C GLY A 94 9.89 -18.01 -10.27
N SER A 95 9.98 -17.43 -11.46
CA SER A 95 10.44 -18.15 -12.67
C SER A 95 11.94 -18.46 -12.63
N ASP A 96 12.35 -19.57 -13.24
CA ASP A 96 13.76 -19.93 -13.43
C ASP A 96 14.51 -19.00 -14.40
N LYS A 97 13.77 -18.23 -15.22
CA LYS A 97 14.33 -17.34 -16.24
C LYS A 97 14.44 -15.91 -15.71
N ALA A 98 15.66 -15.37 -15.61
CA ALA A 98 15.90 -14.01 -15.15
C ALA A 98 15.07 -12.93 -15.89
N PRO A 99 14.92 -12.93 -17.22
CA PRO A 99 14.06 -11.96 -17.91
C PRO A 99 12.59 -12.00 -17.46
N VAL A 100 12.05 -13.18 -17.14
CA VAL A 100 10.69 -13.34 -16.64
C VAL A 100 10.57 -12.80 -15.22
N ARG A 101 11.58 -13.05 -14.36
CA ARG A 101 11.65 -12.48 -13.00
C ARG A 101 11.65 -10.95 -13.01
N PHE A 102 12.41 -10.31 -13.94
CA PHE A 102 12.36 -8.86 -14.15
C PHE A 102 10.96 -8.38 -14.52
N GLY A 103 10.25 -9.09 -15.40
CA GLY A 103 8.87 -8.80 -15.74
C GLY A 103 7.95 -8.81 -14.51
N GLY A 104 8.07 -9.83 -13.66
CA GLY A 104 7.35 -9.95 -12.40
C GLY A 104 7.68 -8.83 -11.42
N LEU A 105 8.96 -8.48 -11.28
CA LEU A 105 9.44 -7.40 -10.43
C LEU A 105 8.79 -6.05 -10.79
N TYR A 106 8.86 -5.66 -12.07
CA TYR A 106 8.30 -4.39 -12.54
C TYR A 106 6.75 -4.40 -12.57
N ALA A 107 6.13 -5.56 -12.72
CA ALA A 107 4.68 -5.69 -12.57
C ALA A 107 4.24 -5.45 -11.12
N LEU A 108 4.99 -5.96 -10.13
CA LEU A 108 4.76 -5.67 -8.70
C LEU A 108 4.97 -4.19 -8.37
N GLU A 109 6.03 -3.59 -8.91
CA GLU A 109 6.29 -2.15 -8.76
C GLU A 109 5.10 -1.31 -9.23
N ARG A 110 4.67 -1.53 -10.49
CA ARG A 110 3.52 -0.83 -11.07
C ARG A 110 2.26 -1.02 -10.23
N LEU A 111 2.01 -2.25 -9.79
CA LEU A 111 0.86 -2.55 -8.92
C LEU A 111 0.91 -1.73 -7.62
N GLY A 112 2.09 -1.59 -7.00
CA GLY A 112 2.30 -0.77 -5.79
C GLY A 112 2.15 0.73 -6.04
N GLN A 113 2.52 1.22 -7.23
CA GLN A 113 2.29 2.61 -7.62
C GLN A 113 0.80 2.91 -7.75
N ASP A 114 0.07 2.05 -8.47
CA ASP A 114 -1.35 2.22 -8.73
C ASP A 114 -2.22 1.92 -7.48
N ASN A 115 -1.73 1.08 -6.55
CA ASN A 115 -2.47 0.61 -5.38
C ASN A 115 -1.70 0.82 -4.06
N PRO A 116 -1.75 2.01 -3.44
CA PRO A 116 -1.00 2.30 -2.21
C PRO A 116 -1.25 1.32 -1.05
N LYS A 117 -2.43 0.73 -0.96
CA LYS A 117 -2.78 -0.27 0.07
C LYS A 117 -1.96 -1.57 -0.06
N GLN A 118 -1.43 -1.87 -1.25
CA GLN A 118 -0.65 -3.09 -1.51
C GLN A 118 0.86 -2.89 -1.31
N ARG A 119 1.35 -1.67 -1.10
CA ARG A 119 2.78 -1.34 -1.04
C ARG A 119 3.53 -2.17 -0.02
N GLN A 120 3.03 -2.28 1.22
CA GLN A 120 3.70 -3.08 2.25
C GLN A 120 3.71 -4.57 1.88
N THR A 121 2.63 -5.11 1.30
CA THR A 121 2.57 -6.50 0.83
C THR A 121 3.62 -6.76 -0.24
N ILE A 122 3.78 -5.82 -1.19
CA ILE A 122 4.78 -5.91 -2.26
C ILE A 122 6.19 -5.82 -1.67
N VAL A 123 6.46 -4.88 -0.76
CA VAL A 123 7.73 -4.80 -0.04
C VAL A 123 8.05 -6.11 0.68
N ASN A 124 7.07 -6.74 1.31
CA ASN A 124 7.25 -8.05 1.98
C ASN A 124 7.61 -9.16 0.98
N VAL A 125 7.01 -9.18 -0.22
CA VAL A 125 7.37 -10.14 -1.29
C VAL A 125 8.80 -9.93 -1.76
N LEU A 126 9.21 -8.67 -1.99
CA LEU A 126 10.57 -8.33 -2.40
C LEU A 126 11.59 -8.73 -1.33
N CYS A 127 11.29 -8.47 -0.06
CA CYS A 127 12.12 -8.91 1.06
C CYS A 127 12.18 -10.44 1.14
N ALA A 128 11.06 -11.15 0.98
CA ALA A 128 11.02 -12.60 0.96
C ALA A 128 11.87 -13.18 -0.17
N TYR A 129 11.84 -12.57 -1.36
CA TYR A 129 12.71 -12.94 -2.47
C TYR A 129 14.20 -12.80 -2.11
N LEU A 130 14.62 -11.67 -1.52
CA LEU A 130 16.00 -11.45 -1.08
C LEU A 130 16.44 -12.39 0.04
N ARG A 131 15.51 -12.94 0.83
CA ARG A 131 15.78 -13.92 1.89
C ARG A 131 15.94 -15.35 1.38
N MET A 132 15.58 -15.63 0.12
CA MET A 132 15.82 -16.96 -0.45
C MET A 132 17.31 -17.28 -0.47
N PRO A 133 17.70 -18.56 -0.30
CA PRO A 133 19.10 -18.97 -0.38
C PRO A 133 19.77 -18.46 -1.65
N PHE A 134 20.94 -17.85 -1.49
CA PHE A 134 21.70 -17.29 -2.59
C PHE A 134 23.20 -17.42 -2.31
N LYS A 135 23.94 -17.90 -3.30
CA LYS A 135 25.40 -17.95 -3.28
C LYS A 135 25.92 -16.63 -3.84
N ALA A 136 26.25 -15.71 -2.93
CA ALA A 136 26.84 -14.44 -3.32
C ALA A 136 28.27 -14.65 -3.85
N PRO A 137 28.78 -13.74 -4.70
CA PRO A 137 30.20 -13.64 -4.99
C PRO A 137 31.00 -13.39 -3.71
N ASP A 138 32.26 -13.83 -3.68
CA ASP A 138 33.10 -13.72 -2.48
C ASP A 138 33.45 -12.26 -2.13
N VAL A 139 33.40 -11.36 -3.11
CA VAL A 139 33.65 -9.92 -2.98
C VAL A 139 32.53 -9.12 -3.61
N GLY A 140 32.32 -7.86 -3.16
CA GLY A 140 31.37 -6.96 -3.79
C GLY A 140 31.73 -6.70 -5.26
N LEU A 141 30.81 -6.06 -5.99
CA LEU A 141 30.86 -5.88 -7.46
C LEU A 141 32.02 -5.01 -7.98
N LYS A 142 32.96 -4.61 -7.13
CA LYS A 142 34.16 -3.85 -7.54
C LYS A 142 34.99 -4.67 -8.53
N GLY A 143 34.79 -4.43 -9.83
CA GLY A 143 35.62 -4.99 -10.89
C GLY A 143 34.93 -6.06 -11.76
N THR A 144 33.70 -6.44 -11.52
CA THR A 144 32.98 -7.34 -12.42
C THR A 144 32.46 -6.55 -13.62
N ALA A 145 33.05 -6.80 -14.80
CA ALA A 145 32.58 -6.17 -16.02
C ALA A 145 31.17 -6.71 -16.37
N ALA A 146 30.21 -5.82 -16.52
CA ALA A 146 28.80 -6.14 -16.81
C ALA A 146 28.54 -6.92 -18.12
N ARG A 147 29.60 -7.30 -18.87
CA ARG A 147 29.50 -7.91 -20.19
C ARG A 147 29.43 -9.44 -20.19
N ASP A 148 29.86 -10.11 -19.12
CA ASP A 148 29.92 -11.58 -19.06
C ASP A 148 28.73 -12.19 -18.30
N LEU A 149 27.77 -11.36 -17.86
CA LEU A 149 26.71 -11.72 -16.90
C LEU A 149 25.42 -12.31 -17.52
N ALA A 150 25.35 -12.45 -18.85
CA ALA A 150 24.03 -12.72 -19.49
C ALA A 150 23.63 -14.20 -19.57
N ASP A 151 24.57 -15.13 -19.56
CA ASP A 151 24.31 -16.55 -19.87
C ASP A 151 24.43 -17.51 -18.67
N ASP A 152 24.95 -17.05 -17.51
CA ASP A 152 25.04 -17.87 -16.30
C ASP A 152 23.80 -17.66 -15.40
N PRO A 153 23.10 -18.74 -15.00
CA PRO A 153 21.96 -18.65 -14.09
C PRO A 153 22.27 -18.01 -12.73
N GLU A 154 23.49 -18.22 -12.18
CA GLU A 154 23.91 -17.60 -10.90
C GLU A 154 24.06 -16.08 -11.07
N GLU A 155 24.58 -15.62 -12.20
CA GLU A 155 24.71 -14.21 -12.55
C GLU A 155 23.36 -13.56 -12.83
N GLY A 156 22.46 -14.25 -13.54
CA GLY A 156 21.08 -13.81 -13.75
C GLY A 156 20.32 -13.61 -12.45
N GLU A 157 20.55 -14.45 -11.44
CA GLU A 157 19.98 -14.29 -10.09
C GLU A 157 20.52 -13.06 -9.39
N LEU A 158 21.86 -12.83 -9.43
CA LEU A 158 22.50 -11.65 -8.86
C LEU A 158 21.91 -10.36 -9.44
N LEU A 159 21.76 -10.28 -10.77
CA LEU A 159 21.19 -9.11 -11.43
C LEU A 159 19.76 -8.81 -10.97
N VAL A 160 18.91 -9.83 -10.85
CA VAL A 160 17.55 -9.65 -10.33
C VAL A 160 17.57 -9.16 -8.88
N ARG A 161 18.41 -9.73 -8.02
CA ARG A 161 18.56 -9.28 -6.62
C ARG A 161 19.01 -7.84 -6.51
N LEU A 162 19.96 -7.43 -7.33
CA LEU A 162 20.42 -6.03 -7.39
C LEU A 162 19.27 -5.09 -7.84
N ALA A 163 18.46 -5.51 -8.81
CA ALA A 163 17.31 -4.74 -9.24
C ALA A 163 16.25 -4.64 -8.13
N VAL A 164 16.01 -5.71 -7.38
CA VAL A 164 15.11 -5.69 -6.20
C VAL A 164 15.62 -4.72 -5.14
N GLN A 165 16.94 -4.73 -4.85
CA GLN A 165 17.58 -3.82 -3.90
C GLN A 165 17.44 -2.35 -4.36
N GLU A 166 17.68 -2.06 -5.64
CA GLU A 166 17.56 -0.71 -6.19
C GLU A 166 16.10 -0.23 -6.21
N LEU A 167 15.15 -1.13 -6.49
CA LEU A 167 13.72 -0.82 -6.43
C LEU A 167 13.29 -0.47 -5.00
N LEU A 168 13.71 -1.26 -4.00
CA LEU A 168 13.47 -0.94 -2.58
C LEU A 168 14.05 0.43 -2.24
N LYS A 169 15.32 0.70 -2.59
CA LYS A 169 15.96 2.00 -2.35
C LYS A 169 15.16 3.14 -2.98
N THR A 170 14.74 3.00 -4.24
CA THR A 170 13.98 4.02 -4.97
C THR A 170 12.68 4.37 -4.26
N HIS A 171 11.91 3.36 -3.81
CA HIS A 171 10.62 3.59 -3.17
C HIS A 171 10.70 3.91 -1.68
N LEU A 172 11.84 3.67 -1.04
CA LEU A 172 12.07 4.04 0.37
C LEU A 172 12.79 5.40 0.52
N SER A 173 13.32 5.97 -0.56
CA SER A 173 13.94 7.30 -0.56
C SER A 173 12.86 8.40 -0.67
N HIS A 174 12.82 9.30 0.32
CA HIS A 174 11.86 10.41 0.36
C HIS A 174 12.08 11.46 -0.75
N ASP A 175 13.25 11.47 -1.37
CA ASP A 175 13.59 12.42 -2.44
C ASP A 175 13.10 11.96 -3.83
N THR A 176 12.50 10.77 -3.93
CA THR A 176 12.00 10.23 -5.19
C THR A 176 10.50 10.49 -5.37
N ALA A 177 10.07 10.76 -6.61
CA ALA A 177 8.65 10.92 -6.93
C ALA A 177 7.80 9.66 -6.66
N GLY A 178 8.45 8.49 -6.60
CA GLY A 178 7.83 7.20 -6.32
C GLY A 178 7.85 6.76 -4.86
N TYR A 179 8.14 7.65 -3.90
CA TYR A 179 8.27 7.32 -2.49
C TYR A 179 7.04 6.64 -1.88
N TRP A 180 7.28 5.57 -1.14
CA TRP A 180 6.27 4.82 -0.38
C TRP A 180 6.47 5.05 1.12
N PRO A 181 5.70 5.96 1.75
CA PRO A 181 5.89 6.29 3.15
C PRO A 181 5.48 5.17 4.10
N GLY A 182 6.17 5.08 5.25
CA GLY A 182 5.80 4.22 6.36
C GLY A 182 6.06 2.73 6.15
N MET A 183 6.89 2.36 5.16
CA MET A 183 7.22 0.96 4.89
C MET A 183 8.20 0.41 5.92
N SER A 184 8.06 -0.88 6.23
CA SER A 184 9.03 -1.68 7.00
C SER A 184 9.62 -2.78 6.14
N ILE A 185 10.89 -3.13 6.38
CA ILE A 185 11.59 -4.21 5.66
C ILE A 185 12.03 -5.30 6.62
N ASP A 186 11.81 -6.56 6.24
CA ASP A 186 12.32 -7.75 6.92
C ASP A 186 13.28 -8.49 6.00
N LEU A 187 14.57 -8.30 6.26
CA LEU A 187 15.68 -8.89 5.52
C LEU A 187 16.52 -9.82 6.40
N GLN A 188 15.86 -10.44 7.41
CA GLN A 188 16.51 -11.43 8.27
C GLN A 188 17.11 -12.57 7.45
N ARG A 189 18.36 -12.92 7.75
CA ARG A 189 19.11 -14.00 7.06
C ARG A 189 19.31 -13.79 5.55
N ALA A 190 18.98 -12.61 5.02
CA ALA A 190 19.23 -12.30 3.63
C ALA A 190 20.73 -12.19 3.35
N THR A 191 21.15 -12.59 2.14
CA THR A 191 22.47 -12.26 1.61
C THR A 191 22.34 -11.10 0.64
N LEU A 192 22.94 -9.96 0.97
CA LEU A 192 22.79 -8.68 0.27
C LEU A 192 24.15 -8.25 -0.28
N VAL A 193 24.19 -7.82 -1.54
CA VAL A 193 25.44 -7.44 -2.23
C VAL A 193 25.42 -5.94 -2.51
N ASP A 194 26.46 -5.22 -2.06
CA ASP A 194 26.60 -3.76 -2.22
C ASP A 194 25.31 -2.97 -1.91
N PHE A 195 24.71 -3.28 -0.74
CA PHE A 195 23.37 -2.80 -0.37
C PHE A 195 23.34 -1.32 -0.01
N ARG A 196 22.36 -0.59 -0.54
CA ARG A 196 22.24 0.86 -0.37
C ARG A 196 20.83 1.27 0.04
N LEU A 197 20.74 1.97 1.17
CA LEU A 197 19.52 2.63 1.66
C LEU A 197 19.80 4.08 2.04
N SER A 198 20.79 4.75 1.43
CA SER A 198 21.11 6.14 1.77
C SER A 198 19.95 7.08 1.42
N GLY A 199 19.62 8.01 2.33
CA GLY A 199 18.53 8.97 2.17
C GLY A 199 17.14 8.33 2.22
N CYS A 200 17.02 7.13 2.79
CA CYS A 200 15.73 6.44 2.91
C CYS A 200 15.02 6.77 4.22
N THR A 201 13.69 6.73 4.18
CA THR A 201 12.84 6.86 5.38
C THR A 201 11.96 5.62 5.51
N LEU A 202 12.14 4.88 6.61
CA LEU A 202 11.45 3.62 6.91
C LEU A 202 10.75 3.70 8.26
N ALA A 203 9.67 2.94 8.40
CA ALA A 203 9.09 2.72 9.71
C ALA A 203 10.04 1.86 10.56
N GLY A 204 10.56 0.75 10.05
CA GLY A 204 11.51 -0.10 10.74
C GLY A 204 12.23 -1.05 9.79
N ALA A 205 13.30 -1.69 10.27
CA ALA A 205 14.06 -2.66 9.49
C ALA A 205 14.60 -3.79 10.36
N ASP A 206 14.58 -5.02 9.86
CA ASP A 206 15.22 -6.16 10.52
C ASP A 206 16.20 -6.85 9.56
N PHE A 207 17.48 -6.76 9.89
CA PHE A 207 18.60 -7.37 9.19
C PHE A 207 19.26 -8.48 10.04
N SER A 208 18.58 -8.96 11.08
CA SER A 208 19.14 -9.97 11.99
C SER A 208 19.64 -11.19 11.24
N ARG A 209 20.90 -11.56 11.51
CA ARG A 209 21.59 -12.69 10.85
C ARG A 209 21.73 -12.51 9.32
N ALA A 210 21.52 -11.32 8.79
CA ALA A 210 21.83 -11.04 7.39
C ALA A 210 23.35 -11.04 7.16
N ARG A 211 23.74 -11.24 5.91
CA ARG A 211 25.12 -11.15 5.44
C ARG A 211 25.20 -10.08 4.39
N PHE A 212 26.00 -9.05 4.65
CA PHE A 212 26.34 -8.01 3.68
C PHE A 212 27.68 -8.35 3.04
N VAL A 213 27.67 -8.58 1.72
CA VAL A 213 28.85 -8.83 0.88
C VAL A 213 29.12 -7.56 0.09
N GLY A 214 30.35 -7.01 0.20
CA GLY A 214 30.66 -5.68 -0.31
C GLY A 214 30.12 -4.58 0.59
N GLN A 215 30.00 -3.37 0.06
CA GLN A 215 29.74 -2.17 0.84
C GLN A 215 28.28 -2.03 1.29
N LEU A 216 28.09 -1.58 2.53
CA LEU A 216 26.77 -1.16 3.03
C LEU A 216 26.72 0.35 3.22
N HIS A 217 25.74 1.01 2.57
CA HIS A 217 25.52 2.44 2.73
C HIS A 217 24.08 2.72 3.21
N ILE A 218 23.97 3.21 4.46
CA ILE A 218 22.70 3.65 5.09
C ILE A 218 22.78 5.14 5.47
N ARG A 219 23.68 5.89 4.85
CA ARG A 219 23.94 7.28 5.19
C ARG A 219 22.71 8.18 5.06
N GLY A 220 22.48 9.03 6.08
CA GLY A 220 21.41 10.03 6.07
C GLY A 220 20.00 9.42 6.05
N SER A 221 19.84 8.20 6.49
CA SER A 221 18.54 7.52 6.53
C SER A 221 17.84 7.70 7.86
N HIS A 222 16.51 7.64 7.85
CA HIS A 222 15.67 7.87 8.99
C HIS A 222 14.78 6.65 9.28
N PHE A 223 14.89 6.13 10.49
CA PHE A 223 14.12 4.99 10.98
C PHE A 223 13.25 5.43 12.15
N THR A 224 11.94 5.36 11.99
CA THR A 224 10.99 5.82 13.02
C THR A 224 10.67 4.75 14.07
N ARG A 225 11.05 3.48 13.82
CA ARG A 225 10.96 2.36 14.75
C ARG A 225 12.29 1.65 14.86
N ARG A 226 12.33 0.61 15.68
CA ARG A 226 13.52 -0.21 15.94
C ARG A 226 14.14 -0.77 14.66
N VAL A 227 15.48 -0.81 14.67
CA VAL A 227 16.28 -1.47 13.62
C VAL A 227 17.11 -2.58 14.24
N GLY A 228 16.96 -3.80 13.70
CA GLY A 228 17.67 -4.99 14.17
C GLY A 228 18.82 -5.37 13.26
N PHE A 229 20.00 -5.58 13.85
CA PHE A 229 21.20 -6.14 13.21
C PHE A 229 21.79 -7.27 14.07
N TYR A 230 20.96 -7.99 14.84
CA TYR A 230 21.46 -9.07 15.71
C TYR A 230 22.18 -10.16 14.91
N GLY A 231 23.43 -10.43 15.25
CA GLY A 231 24.24 -11.48 14.62
C GLY A 231 24.47 -11.27 13.12
N THR A 232 24.42 -10.04 12.65
CA THR A 232 24.65 -9.68 11.24
C THR A 232 26.13 -9.69 10.91
N GLU A 233 26.50 -10.20 9.72
CA GLU A 233 27.88 -10.19 9.20
C GLU A 233 28.04 -9.05 8.19
N PHE A 234 29.01 -8.19 8.40
CA PHE A 234 29.40 -7.11 7.49
C PHE A 234 30.83 -7.38 6.97
N ARG A 235 30.95 -7.66 5.67
CA ARG A 235 32.20 -8.14 5.06
C ARG A 235 33.02 -7.07 4.34
N ASP A 236 32.62 -5.81 4.38
CA ASP A 236 33.33 -4.66 3.79
C ASP A 236 32.90 -3.40 4.56
N ILE A 237 33.26 -2.23 4.04
CA ILE A 237 33.01 -0.92 4.62
C ILE A 237 31.50 -0.70 4.86
N VAL A 238 31.19 -0.24 6.07
CA VAL A 238 29.83 0.09 6.49
C VAL A 238 29.72 1.57 6.82
N ASN A 239 28.69 2.23 6.29
CA ASN A 239 28.51 3.66 6.50
C ASN A 239 27.07 3.99 6.93
N PHE A 240 26.93 4.40 8.20
CA PHE A 240 25.69 4.91 8.80
C PHE A 240 25.71 6.43 9.03
N ASP A 241 26.72 7.17 8.52
CA ASP A 241 26.87 8.61 8.77
C ASP A 241 25.56 9.38 8.65
N ARG A 242 25.27 10.28 9.64
CA ARG A 242 24.07 11.15 9.69
C ARG A 242 22.72 10.43 9.72
N SER A 243 22.67 9.15 10.04
CA SER A 243 21.41 8.44 10.16
C SER A 243 20.70 8.73 11.48
N VAL A 244 19.39 8.63 11.48
CA VAL A 244 18.50 8.87 12.62
C VAL A 244 17.75 7.59 12.98
N PHE A 245 17.81 7.19 14.26
CA PHE A 245 17.13 6.02 14.81
C PHE A 245 16.26 6.45 15.98
N GLU A 246 14.96 6.65 15.77
CA GLU A 246 14.08 7.18 16.82
C GLU A 246 13.90 6.18 17.99
N GLU A 247 13.71 4.91 17.71
CA GLU A 247 13.54 3.88 18.76
C GLU A 247 14.81 3.05 19.00
N GLY A 248 15.95 3.43 18.37
CA GLY A 248 17.25 2.78 18.55
C GLY A 248 17.60 1.73 17.51
N ALA A 249 18.84 1.24 17.60
CA ALA A 249 19.39 0.20 16.73
C ALA A 249 20.16 -0.84 17.54
N PHE A 250 20.06 -2.12 17.15
CA PHE A 250 20.51 -3.27 17.94
C PHE A 250 21.46 -4.13 17.14
N PHE A 251 22.77 -4.01 17.44
CA PHE A 251 23.87 -4.71 16.77
C PHE A 251 24.45 -5.87 17.61
N SER A 252 23.72 -6.34 18.63
CA SER A 252 24.24 -7.40 19.49
C SER A 252 24.74 -8.60 18.69
N ARG A 253 25.96 -9.08 18.98
CA ARG A 253 26.65 -10.17 18.26
C ARG A 253 26.88 -9.89 16.75
N ALA A 254 26.78 -8.66 16.30
CA ALA A 254 27.16 -8.31 14.94
C ALA A 254 28.69 -8.44 14.77
N HIS A 255 29.12 -8.67 13.52
CA HIS A 255 30.53 -8.82 13.17
C HIS A 255 30.88 -7.92 12.00
N PHE A 256 31.77 -6.96 12.25
CA PHE A 256 32.32 -6.03 11.25
C PHE A 256 33.74 -6.44 10.93
N THR A 257 34.01 -6.88 9.70
CA THR A 257 35.35 -7.28 9.25
C THR A 257 36.19 -6.10 8.74
N SER A 258 35.56 -4.94 8.53
CA SER A 258 36.20 -3.73 8.05
C SER A 258 35.72 -2.51 8.82
N ASN A 259 36.23 -1.34 8.50
CA ASN A 259 35.88 -0.09 9.17
C ASN A 259 34.40 0.26 9.06
N VAL A 260 33.80 0.66 10.18
CA VAL A 260 32.41 1.13 10.23
C VAL A 260 32.33 2.58 10.71
N ARG A 261 31.47 3.37 10.04
CA ARG A 261 31.20 4.76 10.41
C ARG A 261 29.82 4.91 10.99
N PHE A 262 29.75 5.33 12.26
CA PHE A 262 28.57 5.76 12.98
C PHE A 262 28.62 7.26 13.30
N THR A 263 29.32 8.05 12.45
CA THR A 263 29.55 9.47 12.69
C THR A 263 28.23 10.25 12.59
N ARG A 264 28.03 11.23 13.48
CA ARG A 264 26.88 12.15 13.48
C ARG A 264 25.51 11.45 13.46
N ILE A 265 25.43 10.27 14.07
CA ILE A 265 24.16 9.57 14.26
C ILE A 265 23.34 10.29 15.32
N ARG A 266 22.03 10.25 15.19
CA ARG A 266 21.11 10.60 16.26
C ARG A 266 20.25 9.39 16.61
N SER A 267 20.23 9.03 17.91
CA SER A 267 19.39 7.95 18.41
C SER A 267 18.67 8.39 19.68
N SER A 268 17.34 8.46 19.63
CA SER A 268 16.50 8.75 20.81
C SER A 268 16.25 7.50 21.66
N GLY A 269 16.48 6.31 21.10
CA GLY A 269 16.43 5.04 21.78
C GLY A 269 17.82 4.46 22.07
N ARG A 270 17.82 3.21 22.56
CA ARG A 270 19.06 2.47 22.87
C ARG A 270 19.84 2.12 21.60
N PHE A 271 21.13 2.38 21.63
CA PHE A 271 22.09 2.02 20.59
C PHE A 271 23.02 0.93 21.14
N GLU A 272 22.72 -0.33 20.77
CA GLU A 272 23.27 -1.50 21.45
C GLU A 272 24.26 -2.27 20.58
N PHE A 273 25.47 -2.51 21.12
CA PHE A 273 26.56 -3.28 20.52
C PHE A 273 27.03 -4.43 21.41
N SER A 274 26.19 -4.98 22.28
CA SER A 274 26.62 -6.02 23.19
C SER A 274 27.19 -7.24 22.43
N ARG A 275 28.41 -7.65 22.81
CA ARG A 275 29.15 -8.76 22.18
C ARG A 275 29.39 -8.57 20.66
N THR A 276 29.40 -7.36 20.19
CA THR A 276 29.76 -7.03 18.80
C THR A 276 31.28 -7.10 18.60
N VAL A 277 31.71 -7.56 17.43
CA VAL A 277 33.12 -7.66 17.07
C VAL A 277 33.42 -6.64 15.98
N PHE A 278 34.41 -5.77 16.22
CA PHE A 278 34.99 -4.82 15.27
C PHE A 278 36.45 -5.21 14.97
N GLU A 279 36.71 -5.75 13.77
CA GLU A 279 38.08 -6.19 13.44
C GLU A 279 39.00 -5.01 13.11
N GLU A 280 38.53 -3.99 12.40
CA GLU A 280 39.32 -2.80 12.02
C GLU A 280 38.96 -1.53 12.79
N GLY A 281 37.87 -1.53 13.53
CA GLY A 281 37.43 -0.41 14.36
C GLY A 281 36.09 0.21 13.96
N ALA A 282 35.66 1.16 14.79
CA ALA A 282 34.39 1.88 14.61
C ALA A 282 34.56 3.36 14.97
N ASP A 283 33.95 4.23 14.15
CA ASP A 283 33.99 5.68 14.35
C ASP A 283 32.61 6.17 14.79
N PHE A 284 32.49 6.70 16.02
CA PHE A 284 31.27 7.23 16.63
C PHE A 284 31.30 8.77 16.78
N GLU A 285 32.24 9.47 16.10
CA GLU A 285 32.41 10.90 16.27
C GLU A 285 31.14 11.70 15.97
N GLY A 286 30.83 12.66 16.86
CA GLY A 286 29.69 13.57 16.71
C GLY A 286 28.33 12.92 16.82
N GLY A 287 28.25 11.69 17.36
CA GLY A 287 26.99 11.00 17.60
C GLY A 287 26.25 11.51 18.85
N GLU A 288 24.91 11.59 18.77
CA GLU A 288 24.00 11.90 19.87
C GLU A 288 23.17 10.64 20.17
N HIS A 289 23.42 10.01 21.31
CA HIS A 289 22.75 8.78 21.72
C HIS A 289 22.09 8.95 23.08
N ALA A 290 20.84 8.55 23.22
CA ALA A 290 20.17 8.51 24.52
C ALA A 290 20.82 7.49 25.46
N GLU A 291 21.19 6.32 24.89
CA GLU A 291 21.89 5.23 25.60
C GLU A 291 22.78 4.49 24.61
N LEU A 292 24.09 4.43 24.89
CA LEU A 292 25.07 3.66 24.12
C LEU A 292 25.55 2.48 24.96
N ASP A 293 25.29 1.25 24.51
CA ASP A 293 25.68 0.03 25.19
C ASP A 293 26.78 -0.71 24.40
N LEU A 294 27.98 -0.73 24.94
CA LEU A 294 29.16 -1.42 24.39
C LEU A 294 29.56 -2.65 25.25
N THR A 295 28.64 -3.23 26.03
CA THR A 295 28.92 -4.36 26.92
C THR A 295 29.50 -5.54 26.14
N ASP A 296 30.68 -6.00 26.56
CA ASP A 296 31.44 -7.08 25.91
C ASP A 296 31.75 -6.86 24.42
N ALA A 297 31.66 -5.61 23.91
CA ALA A 297 32.08 -5.30 22.56
C ALA A 297 33.62 -5.44 22.42
N GLN A 298 34.05 -6.04 21.32
CA GLN A 298 35.50 -6.29 21.04
C GLN A 298 35.99 -5.32 19.97
N PHE A 299 37.05 -4.62 20.29
CA PHE A 299 37.76 -3.69 19.38
C PHE A 299 39.16 -4.21 19.09
N PRO A 300 39.79 -3.80 17.96
CA PRO A 300 41.14 -4.16 17.66
C PRO A 300 42.13 -3.72 18.78
N GLN A 301 43.18 -4.50 19.00
CA GLN A 301 44.12 -4.27 20.10
C GLN A 301 44.99 -3.00 19.92
N ASP A 302 45.10 -2.50 18.70
CA ASP A 302 45.84 -1.26 18.37
C ASP A 302 44.87 -0.06 18.34
N GLY A 303 44.55 0.40 19.51
CA GLY A 303 43.90 1.60 19.97
C GLY A 303 43.43 2.66 18.98
N THR A 304 42.18 2.56 18.52
CA THR A 304 41.35 3.76 18.31
C THR A 304 39.95 3.41 18.75
N LYS A 305 39.55 4.00 19.90
CA LYS A 305 38.15 4.05 20.32
C LYS A 305 37.45 5.15 19.58
#